data_46586c838bc079fcbbb5f3ddceedf908
#
_entry.id   46586c838bc079fcbbb5f3ddceedf908
#
_cell.length_a   1.000
_cell.length_b   1.000
_cell.length_c   1.000
_cell.angle_alpha   90.00
_cell.angle_beta   90.00
_cell.angle_gamma   90.00
#
_symmetry.space_group_name_H-M   'P 1'
#
loop_
_entity.id
_entity.type
_entity.pdbx_description
1 polymer ?
#
loop_
_entity_poly.entity_id
_entity_poly.type
_entity_poly.pdbx_seq_one_letter_code
_entity_poly.pdbx_strand_id
1 'polypeptide(L)'
;KEEDVKELVKICDHMVFNSFSQLEKYKTLCKETSVGIRINPECSTQGNHAIYDPCAKGSRLGVTIAHFKEQFTDEMYDYVDGLHFHTLCEQNADDLAKTLEAVEEKFGSYLYKMKWLNFGGGHHITRADYDIGLLEKCILHMKEKYDLDIYLEPGEAIALNAGYLATTVMDVVDNDIQT
;
A
#
# COMPACT_ATOMS: atom_id res chain seq x y z
N LYS A 1 12.05 -7.00 -12.70
CA LYS A 1 13.40 -7.16 -13.30
C LYS A 1 13.89 -5.80 -13.78
N GLU A 2 15.16 -5.66 -14.14
CA GLU A 2 15.72 -4.38 -14.61
C GLU A 2 15.07 -3.90 -15.92
N GLU A 3 14.80 -4.81 -16.83
CA GLU A 3 14.10 -4.50 -18.09
C GLU A 3 12.70 -3.94 -17.81
N ASP A 4 11.98 -4.51 -16.84
CA ASP A 4 10.64 -4.05 -16.45
C ASP A 4 10.72 -2.63 -15.89
N VAL A 5 11.72 -2.32 -15.04
CA VAL A 5 11.91 -0.96 -14.49
C VAL A 5 12.22 0.03 -15.60
N LYS A 6 13.08 -0.32 -16.57
CA LYS A 6 13.40 0.54 -17.72
C LYS A 6 12.18 0.90 -18.58
N GLU A 7 11.20 0.02 -18.66
CA GLU A 7 9.95 0.32 -19.37
C GLU A 7 8.98 1.12 -18.50
N LEU A 8 8.85 0.76 -17.21
CA LEU A 8 7.95 1.44 -16.28
C LEU A 8 8.31 2.92 -16.06
N VAL A 9 9.58 3.27 -15.96
CA VAL A 9 10.00 4.67 -15.79
C VAL A 9 9.62 5.58 -16.95
N LYS A 10 9.25 5.03 -18.12
CA LYS A 10 8.82 5.80 -19.29
C LYS A 10 7.33 6.16 -19.24
N ILE A 11 6.55 5.47 -18.41
CA ILE A 11 5.09 5.55 -18.41
C ILE A 11 4.48 5.81 -17.02
N CYS A 12 5.28 5.73 -15.96
CA CYS A 12 4.81 5.92 -14.59
C CYS A 12 5.31 7.24 -14.02
N ASP A 13 4.41 8.05 -13.44
CA ASP A 13 4.78 9.26 -12.70
C ASP A 13 5.34 8.93 -11.32
N HIS A 14 4.87 7.82 -10.72
CA HIS A 14 5.30 7.35 -9.39
C HIS A 14 5.74 5.90 -9.43
N MET A 15 6.81 5.58 -8.70
CA MET A 15 7.29 4.22 -8.51
C MET A 15 7.56 3.93 -7.03
N VAL A 16 7.05 2.79 -6.55
CA VAL A 16 7.22 2.35 -5.17
C VAL A 16 8.11 1.11 -5.11
N PHE A 17 9.16 1.16 -4.31
CA PHE A 17 10.03 0.04 -4.04
C PHE A 17 9.68 -0.63 -2.70
N ASN A 18 9.67 -1.95 -2.70
CA ASN A 18 9.32 -2.74 -1.52
C ASN A 18 10.44 -2.80 -0.46
N SER A 19 11.65 -2.44 -0.83
CA SER A 19 12.82 -2.49 0.07
C SER A 19 13.89 -1.49 -0.36
N PHE A 20 14.78 -1.12 0.57
CA PHE A 20 15.93 -0.28 0.27
C PHE A 20 16.90 -0.91 -0.73
N SER A 21 17.06 -2.23 -0.70
CA SER A 21 17.90 -2.92 -1.68
C SER A 21 17.36 -2.81 -3.12
N GLN A 22 16.05 -2.82 -3.29
CA GLN A 22 15.44 -2.53 -4.60
C GLN A 22 15.64 -1.07 -5.00
N LEU A 23 15.42 -0.14 -4.09
CA LEU A 23 15.64 1.28 -4.33
C LEU A 23 17.07 1.55 -4.77
N GLU A 24 18.06 1.09 -4.01
CA GLU A 24 19.48 1.28 -4.32
C GLU A 24 19.85 0.70 -5.69
N LYS A 25 19.29 -0.45 -6.03
CA LYS A 25 19.55 -1.09 -7.33
C LYS A 25 19.03 -0.28 -8.52
N TYR A 26 17.90 0.42 -8.35
CA TYR A 26 17.18 1.00 -9.48
C TYR A 26 17.05 2.53 -9.44
N LYS A 27 17.43 3.21 -8.36
CA LYS A 27 17.29 4.66 -8.20
C LYS A 27 17.87 5.48 -9.36
N THR A 28 18.96 5.02 -9.97
CA THR A 28 19.59 5.72 -11.08
C THR A 28 18.74 5.69 -12.37
N LEU A 29 17.81 4.77 -12.50
CA LEU A 29 16.85 4.68 -13.60
C LEU A 29 15.65 5.60 -13.39
N CYS A 30 15.33 5.98 -12.14
CA CYS A 30 14.10 6.68 -11.75
C CYS A 30 14.28 8.20 -11.61
N LYS A 31 15.19 8.81 -12.35
CA LYS A 31 15.54 10.24 -12.20
C LYS A 31 14.38 11.20 -12.47
N GLU A 32 13.49 10.83 -13.38
CA GLU A 32 12.34 11.63 -13.82
C GLU A 32 11.02 11.12 -13.19
N THR A 33 11.09 10.12 -12.30
CA THR A 33 9.93 9.48 -11.70
C THR A 33 9.93 9.77 -10.20
N SER A 34 8.79 10.13 -9.64
CA SER A 34 8.64 10.29 -8.19
C SER A 34 8.74 8.94 -7.49
N VAL A 35 9.65 8.81 -6.54
CA VAL A 35 10.00 7.53 -5.92
C VAL A 35 9.48 7.45 -4.50
N GLY A 36 8.96 6.27 -4.13
CA GLY A 36 8.56 5.96 -2.77
C GLY A 36 9.04 4.63 -2.25
N ILE A 37 8.96 4.48 -0.94
CA ILE A 37 9.24 3.23 -0.23
C ILE A 37 7.94 2.69 0.37
N ARG A 38 7.70 1.39 0.16
CA ARG A 38 6.64 0.68 0.86
C ARG A 38 7.06 0.43 2.29
N ILE A 39 6.29 0.96 3.23
CA ILE A 39 6.46 0.74 4.67
C ILE A 39 5.51 -0.36 5.16
N ASN A 40 5.91 -1.06 6.22
CA ASN A 40 5.06 -1.94 6.98
C ASN A 40 4.80 -1.31 8.35
N PRO A 41 3.59 -0.81 8.63
CA PRO A 41 3.26 -0.18 9.91
C PRO A 41 3.12 -1.20 11.05
N GLU A 42 3.24 -2.51 10.76
CA GLU A 42 3.11 -3.59 11.75
C GLU A 42 1.79 -3.49 12.55
N CYS A 43 0.73 -3.08 11.84
CA CYS A 43 -0.63 -2.96 12.35
C CYS A 43 -1.53 -3.88 11.55
N SER A 44 -1.86 -5.04 12.12
CA SER A 44 -2.77 -5.99 11.49
C SER A 44 -4.21 -5.62 11.83
N THR A 45 -5.06 -5.54 10.80
CA THR A 45 -6.51 -5.37 10.91
C THR A 45 -7.27 -6.55 10.31
N GLN A 46 -6.57 -7.61 9.86
CA GLN A 46 -7.15 -8.76 9.14
C GLN A 46 -7.88 -9.77 10.03
N GLY A 47 -7.89 -9.60 11.35
CA GLY A 47 -8.58 -10.50 12.27
C GLY A 47 -8.06 -11.93 12.14
N ASN A 48 -8.96 -12.87 11.81
CA ASN A 48 -8.63 -14.30 11.70
C ASN A 48 -8.02 -14.71 10.34
N HIS A 49 -7.84 -13.77 9.41
CA HIS A 49 -7.34 -14.05 8.07
C HIS A 49 -5.81 -13.80 7.94
N ALA A 50 -5.04 -14.39 8.85
CA ALA A 50 -3.59 -14.20 8.91
C ALA A 50 -2.83 -14.50 7.59
N ILE A 51 -3.40 -15.34 6.72
CA ILE A 51 -2.81 -15.66 5.41
C ILE A 51 -2.81 -14.47 4.45
N TYR A 52 -3.73 -13.52 4.63
CA TYR A 52 -3.85 -12.30 3.83
C TYR A 52 -3.30 -11.05 4.53
N ASP A 53 -2.69 -11.24 5.71
CA ASP A 53 -2.18 -10.12 6.51
C ASP A 53 -0.79 -9.67 6.04
N PRO A 54 -0.68 -8.52 5.35
CA PRO A 54 0.61 -7.98 4.92
C PRO A 54 1.46 -7.47 6.08
N CYS A 55 0.88 -7.30 7.27
CA CYS A 55 1.56 -6.86 8.48
C CYS A 55 1.94 -8.01 9.43
N ALA A 56 1.66 -9.27 9.06
CA ALA A 56 2.04 -10.42 9.86
C ALA A 56 3.55 -10.49 10.11
N LYS A 57 3.93 -11.04 11.25
CA LYS A 57 5.35 -11.25 11.60
C LYS A 57 6.06 -12.06 10.50
N GLY A 58 7.16 -11.53 9.99
CA GLY A 58 7.92 -12.15 8.90
C GLY A 58 7.36 -11.87 7.50
N SER A 59 6.39 -10.97 7.36
CA SER A 59 5.91 -10.52 6.06
C SER A 59 7.07 -9.94 5.24
N ARG A 60 7.08 -10.28 3.93
CA ARG A 60 8.02 -9.72 2.96
C ARG A 60 7.56 -8.38 2.37
N LEU A 61 6.43 -7.85 2.81
CA LEU A 61 5.76 -6.71 2.20
C LEU A 61 6.03 -5.44 3.00
N GLY A 62 6.89 -4.58 2.42
CA GLY A 62 7.27 -3.30 3.00
C GLY A 62 8.33 -3.38 4.09
N VAL A 63 8.85 -2.23 4.47
CA VAL A 63 9.95 -2.06 5.44
C VAL A 63 9.36 -1.70 6.81
N THR A 64 9.68 -2.47 7.85
CA THR A 64 9.29 -2.18 9.24
C THR A 64 10.05 -0.97 9.77
N ILE A 65 9.51 -0.35 10.82
CA ILE A 65 10.12 0.87 11.39
C ILE A 65 11.56 0.66 11.89
N ALA A 66 11.86 -0.52 12.43
CA ALA A 66 13.23 -0.84 12.89
C ALA A 66 14.22 -0.79 11.72
N HIS A 67 13.93 -1.49 10.62
CA HIS A 67 14.76 -1.50 9.43
C HIS A 67 14.73 -0.18 8.65
N PHE A 68 13.63 0.57 8.74
CA PHE A 68 13.56 1.90 8.14
C PHE A 68 14.53 2.86 8.83
N LYS A 69 14.56 2.89 10.15
CA LYS A 69 15.49 3.72 10.93
C LYS A 69 16.98 3.38 10.70
N GLU A 70 17.28 2.12 10.45
CA GLU A 70 18.64 1.66 10.17
C GLU A 70 19.14 2.08 8.79
N GLN A 71 18.26 2.18 7.80
CA GLN A 71 18.63 2.30 6.39
C GLN A 71 18.28 3.65 5.77
N PHE A 72 17.25 4.35 6.27
CA PHE A 72 16.84 5.65 5.74
C PHE A 72 17.73 6.75 6.29
N THR A 73 18.46 7.44 5.40
CA THR A 73 19.33 8.56 5.73
C THR A 73 18.72 9.90 5.27
N ASP A 74 19.20 11.01 5.84
CA ASP A 74 18.72 12.35 5.44
C ASP A 74 18.97 12.65 3.95
N GLU A 75 20.00 12.08 3.34
CA GLU A 75 20.30 12.23 1.91
C GLU A 75 19.22 11.56 1.03
N MET A 76 18.47 10.61 1.56
CA MET A 76 17.40 9.94 0.80
C MET A 76 16.21 10.85 0.52
N TYR A 77 16.02 11.93 1.31
CA TYR A 77 15.00 12.95 0.99
C TYR A 77 15.26 13.69 -0.33
N ASP A 78 16.45 13.60 -0.89
CA ASP A 78 16.75 14.20 -2.20
C ASP A 78 16.14 13.42 -3.36
N TYR A 79 15.75 12.13 -3.14
CA TYR A 79 15.25 11.26 -4.20
C TYR A 79 14.12 10.31 -3.77
N VAL A 80 13.70 10.32 -2.52
CA VAL A 80 12.50 9.62 -2.03
C VAL A 80 11.45 10.65 -1.70
N ASP A 81 10.41 10.71 -2.51
CA ASP A 81 9.35 11.70 -2.42
C ASP A 81 8.18 11.26 -1.54
N GLY A 82 7.99 9.96 -1.31
CA GLY A 82 6.83 9.50 -0.59
C GLY A 82 6.93 8.13 0.05
N LEU A 83 5.91 7.82 0.83
CA LEU A 83 5.74 6.52 1.46
C LEU A 83 4.46 5.84 0.95
N HIS A 84 4.46 4.54 0.96
CA HIS A 84 3.31 3.72 0.59
C HIS A 84 3.10 2.64 1.65
N PHE A 85 1.87 2.33 1.98
CA PHE A 85 1.51 1.11 2.69
C PHE A 85 0.29 0.45 2.03
N HIS A 86 0.15 -0.86 2.18
CA HIS A 86 -1.02 -1.60 1.73
C HIS A 86 -1.29 -2.68 2.76
N THR A 87 -2.22 -2.42 3.65
CA THR A 87 -2.53 -3.24 4.84
C THR A 87 -3.93 -3.82 4.82
N LEU A 88 -4.83 -3.22 4.02
CA LEU A 88 -6.22 -3.61 3.95
C LEU A 88 -6.47 -4.69 2.88
N CYS A 89 -7.49 -5.51 3.11
CA CYS A 89 -8.05 -6.44 2.15
C CYS A 89 -9.57 -6.49 2.37
N GLU A 90 -10.34 -5.86 1.49
CA GLU A 90 -11.81 -5.75 1.57
C GLU A 90 -12.32 -5.19 2.93
N GLN A 91 -11.67 -4.12 3.42
CA GLN A 91 -11.96 -3.55 4.74
C GLN A 91 -12.53 -2.12 4.65
N ASN A 92 -13.11 -1.68 5.77
CA ASN A 92 -13.76 -0.39 5.91
C ASN A 92 -12.79 0.72 6.39
N ALA A 93 -13.30 1.95 6.45
CA ALA A 93 -12.52 3.12 6.81
C ALA A 93 -12.02 3.12 8.27
N ASP A 94 -12.68 2.41 9.18
CA ASP A 94 -12.23 2.26 10.57
C ASP A 94 -10.92 1.45 10.68
N ASP A 95 -10.71 0.46 9.82
CA ASP A 95 -9.45 -0.26 9.74
C ASP A 95 -8.33 0.60 9.12
N LEU A 96 -8.68 1.47 8.17
CA LEU A 96 -7.75 2.49 7.69
C LEU A 96 -7.35 3.46 8.81
N ALA A 97 -8.32 3.97 9.58
CA ALA A 97 -8.04 4.89 10.68
C ALA A 97 -7.05 4.29 11.69
N LYS A 98 -7.26 3.04 12.11
CA LYS A 98 -6.31 2.31 12.99
C LYS A 98 -4.92 2.18 12.35
N THR A 99 -4.87 1.89 11.06
CA THR A 99 -3.60 1.78 10.34
C THR A 99 -2.86 3.13 10.32
N LEU A 100 -3.59 4.23 10.08
CA LEU A 100 -3.01 5.57 10.07
C LEU A 100 -2.46 5.99 11.43
N GLU A 101 -3.12 5.63 12.54
CA GLU A 101 -2.57 5.84 13.89
C GLU A 101 -1.19 5.16 14.03
N ALA A 102 -1.06 3.91 13.58
CA ALA A 102 0.22 3.20 13.62
C ALA A 102 1.28 3.79 12.66
N VAL A 103 0.85 4.29 11.49
CA VAL A 103 1.72 4.99 10.55
C VAL A 103 2.23 6.29 11.16
N GLU A 104 1.37 7.09 11.77
CA GLU A 104 1.76 8.34 12.42
C GLU A 104 2.69 8.11 13.61
N GLU A 105 2.39 7.12 14.46
CA GLU A 105 3.22 6.79 15.62
C GLU A 105 4.65 6.40 15.19
N LYS A 106 4.77 5.59 14.15
CA LYS A 106 6.05 5.01 13.73
C LYS A 106 6.80 5.86 12.71
N PHE A 107 6.08 6.41 11.73
CA PHE A 107 6.67 7.08 10.58
C PHE A 107 6.35 8.59 10.49
N GLY A 108 5.55 9.14 11.42
CA GLY A 108 5.08 10.52 11.36
C GLY A 108 6.20 11.55 11.23
N SER A 109 7.35 11.34 11.91
CA SER A 109 8.49 12.25 11.82
C SER A 109 9.10 12.33 10.41
N TYR A 110 8.98 11.28 9.62
CA TYR A 110 9.47 11.24 8.24
C TYR A 110 8.49 11.90 7.27
N LEU A 111 7.16 11.81 7.54
CA LEU A 111 6.11 12.33 6.68
C LEU A 111 6.22 13.84 6.45
N TYR A 112 6.72 14.62 7.41
CA TYR A 112 6.90 16.08 7.27
C TYR A 112 7.86 16.50 6.15
N LYS A 113 8.67 15.59 5.63
CA LYS A 113 9.62 15.84 4.55
C LYS A 113 9.23 15.10 3.26
N MET A 114 8.10 14.38 3.25
CA MET A 114 7.58 13.69 2.06
C MET A 114 6.65 14.63 1.28
N LYS A 115 6.44 14.33 0.01
CA LYS A 115 5.50 15.03 -0.88
C LYS A 115 4.16 14.30 -0.96
N TRP A 116 4.15 12.98 -0.76
CA TRP A 116 2.95 12.17 -0.86
C TRP A 116 2.96 10.96 0.06
N LEU A 117 1.74 10.47 0.34
CA LEU A 117 1.49 9.21 1.03
C LEU A 117 0.43 8.41 0.28
N ASN A 118 0.73 7.16 -0.05
CA ASN A 118 -0.19 6.25 -0.71
C ASN A 118 -0.70 5.22 0.30
N PHE A 119 -2.02 5.17 0.49
CA PHE A 119 -2.70 4.28 1.44
C PHE A 119 -2.87 2.85 0.89
N GLY A 120 -2.47 2.60 -0.36
CA GLY A 120 -2.62 1.32 -1.03
C GLY A 120 -4.06 0.98 -1.38
N GLY A 121 -4.29 -0.30 -1.59
CA GLY A 121 -5.60 -0.85 -1.92
C GLY A 121 -6.32 -1.52 -0.76
N GLY A 122 -7.32 -2.34 -1.10
CA GLY A 122 -8.11 -3.08 -0.12
C GLY A 122 -9.24 -2.27 0.54
N HIS A 123 -9.46 -1.03 0.09
CA HIS A 123 -10.56 -0.16 0.53
C HIS A 123 -11.87 -0.58 -0.16
N HIS A 124 -12.85 -0.98 0.63
CA HIS A 124 -14.14 -1.46 0.12
C HIS A 124 -15.15 -0.32 -0.12
N ILE A 125 -14.72 0.73 -0.80
CA ILE A 125 -15.41 2.03 -0.93
C ILE A 125 -16.81 1.90 -1.55
N THR A 126 -17.05 0.90 -2.38
CA THR A 126 -18.33 0.70 -3.06
C THR A 126 -19.38 -0.07 -2.25
N ARG A 127 -19.05 -0.54 -1.05
CA ARG A 127 -20.02 -1.14 -0.16
C ARG A 127 -21.02 -0.10 0.36
N ALA A 128 -22.28 -0.51 0.46
CA ALA A 128 -23.37 0.37 0.91
C ALA A 128 -23.19 0.86 2.36
N ASP A 129 -22.47 0.11 3.19
CA ASP A 129 -22.18 0.40 4.60
C ASP A 129 -20.78 0.98 4.84
N TYR A 130 -20.05 1.35 3.77
CA TYR A 130 -18.73 1.95 3.90
C TYR A 130 -18.83 3.40 4.42
N ASP A 131 -18.07 3.73 5.45
CA ASP A 131 -18.03 5.08 6.02
C ASP A 131 -17.13 6.01 5.18
N ILE A 132 -17.74 6.59 4.13
CA ILE A 132 -17.07 7.59 3.27
C ILE A 132 -16.64 8.82 4.09
N GLY A 133 -17.46 9.26 5.05
CA GLY A 133 -17.14 10.42 5.88
C GLY A 133 -15.90 10.21 6.75
N LEU A 134 -15.67 8.98 7.22
CA LEU A 134 -14.43 8.63 7.94
C LEU A 134 -13.23 8.57 6.99
N LEU A 135 -13.40 8.03 5.78
CA LEU A 135 -12.34 8.04 4.76
C LEU A 135 -11.90 9.47 4.42
N GLU A 136 -12.87 10.37 4.18
CA GLU A 136 -12.59 11.79 3.92
C GLU A 136 -11.81 12.44 5.06
N LYS A 137 -12.21 12.18 6.31
CA LYS A 137 -11.49 12.67 7.50
C LYS A 137 -10.07 12.15 7.57
N CYS A 138 -9.85 10.88 7.29
CA CYS A 138 -8.51 10.28 7.24
C CYS A 138 -7.63 10.96 6.19
N ILE A 139 -8.16 11.17 4.99
CA ILE A 139 -7.45 11.83 3.89
C ILE A 139 -7.11 13.27 4.27
N LEU A 140 -8.09 14.05 4.71
CA LEU A 140 -7.90 15.46 5.08
C LEU A 140 -6.92 15.62 6.25
N HIS A 141 -7.02 14.76 7.27
CA HIS A 141 -6.10 14.78 8.42
C HIS A 141 -4.64 14.63 7.97
N MET A 142 -4.33 13.61 7.15
CA MET A 142 -2.96 13.38 6.69
C MET A 142 -2.48 14.47 5.74
N LYS A 143 -3.36 14.93 4.85
CA LYS A 143 -3.06 16.02 3.91
C LYS A 143 -2.75 17.33 4.64
N GLU A 144 -3.59 17.75 5.57
CA GLU A 144 -3.43 19.03 6.26
C GLU A 144 -2.29 19.02 7.29
N LYS A 145 -2.12 17.91 8.01
CA LYS A 145 -1.10 17.81 9.06
C LYS A 145 0.33 17.76 8.50
N TYR A 146 0.52 17.08 7.37
CA TYR A 146 1.86 16.80 6.81
C TYR A 146 2.11 17.50 5.47
N ASP A 147 1.14 18.23 4.92
CA ASP A 147 1.20 18.87 3.59
C ASP A 147 1.47 17.86 2.47
N LEU A 148 0.71 16.76 2.45
CA LEU A 148 0.91 15.63 1.55
C LEU A 148 -0.16 15.55 0.46
N ASP A 149 0.23 15.11 -0.72
CA ASP A 149 -0.72 14.51 -1.67
C ASP A 149 -1.04 13.07 -1.25
N ILE A 150 -2.35 12.74 -1.26
CA ILE A 150 -2.83 11.43 -0.81
C ILE A 150 -3.29 10.61 -2.00
N TYR A 151 -2.79 9.38 -2.11
CA TYR A 151 -3.14 8.40 -3.13
C TYR A 151 -3.80 7.17 -2.52
N LEU A 152 -4.73 6.56 -3.26
CA LEU A 152 -5.38 5.29 -2.95
C LEU A 152 -5.39 4.40 -4.20
N GLU A 153 -5.39 3.07 -4.00
CA GLU A 153 -5.37 2.06 -5.06
C GLU A 153 -6.62 1.13 -4.98
N PRO A 154 -7.87 1.65 -5.00
CA PRO A 154 -9.08 0.89 -4.72
C PRO A 154 -9.51 0.03 -5.93
N GLY A 155 -8.75 -1.02 -6.25
CA GLY A 155 -8.99 -1.86 -7.44
C GLY A 155 -10.37 -2.47 -7.50
N GLU A 156 -10.92 -2.95 -6.39
CA GLU A 156 -12.26 -3.50 -6.31
C GLU A 156 -13.34 -2.45 -6.64
N ALA A 157 -13.21 -1.23 -6.14
CA ALA A 157 -14.15 -0.15 -6.42
C ALA A 157 -14.27 0.17 -7.92
N ILE A 158 -13.21 -0.07 -8.68
CA ILE A 158 -13.19 0.13 -10.14
C ILE A 158 -13.81 -1.07 -10.87
N ALA A 159 -13.51 -2.29 -10.43
CA ALA A 159 -13.80 -3.53 -11.17
C ALA A 159 -15.03 -4.30 -10.67
N LEU A 160 -15.54 -4.00 -9.47
CA LEU A 160 -16.69 -4.72 -8.91
C LEU A 160 -17.91 -4.59 -9.82
N ASN A 161 -18.52 -5.74 -10.14
CA ASN A 161 -19.68 -5.84 -11.04
C ASN A 161 -19.45 -5.33 -12.49
N ALA A 162 -18.20 -5.13 -12.91
CA ALA A 162 -17.86 -4.68 -14.26
C ALA A 162 -17.99 -5.78 -15.34
N GLY A 163 -18.13 -7.05 -14.95
CA GLY A 163 -18.24 -8.16 -15.87
C GLY A 163 -18.54 -9.50 -15.20
N TYR A 164 -18.58 -10.54 -16.03
CA TYR A 164 -18.81 -11.93 -15.61
C TYR A 164 -17.67 -12.81 -16.11
N LEU A 165 -17.22 -13.74 -15.27
CA LEU A 165 -16.33 -14.83 -15.69
C LEU A 165 -17.17 -16.06 -16.03
N ALA A 166 -17.27 -16.41 -17.32
CA ALA A 166 -17.91 -17.63 -17.77
C ALA A 166 -16.89 -18.78 -17.82
N THR A 167 -17.19 -19.87 -17.12
CA THR A 167 -16.33 -21.06 -17.09
C THR A 167 -17.14 -22.32 -17.36
N THR A 168 -16.44 -23.39 -17.69
CA THR A 168 -17.02 -24.73 -17.84
C THR A 168 -16.48 -25.61 -16.71
N VAL A 169 -17.35 -26.31 -16.00
CA VAL A 169 -16.95 -27.34 -15.04
C VAL A 169 -16.34 -28.49 -15.83
N MET A 170 -15.06 -28.78 -15.60
CA MET A 170 -14.34 -29.82 -16.33
C MET A 170 -14.46 -31.20 -15.68
N ASP A 171 -14.60 -31.24 -14.36
CA ASP A 171 -14.72 -32.48 -13.58
C ASP A 171 -15.38 -32.17 -12.23
N VAL A 172 -15.95 -33.19 -11.62
CA VAL A 172 -16.50 -33.15 -10.25
C VAL A 172 -15.89 -34.32 -9.49
N VAL A 173 -15.11 -34.02 -8.47
CA VAL A 173 -14.50 -35.05 -7.62
C VAL A 173 -15.31 -35.22 -6.35
N ASP A 174 -15.61 -36.46 -6.00
CA ASP A 174 -16.31 -36.83 -4.78
C ASP A 174 -15.36 -37.55 -3.83
N ASN A 175 -15.01 -36.88 -2.72
CA ASN A 175 -14.22 -37.40 -1.63
C ASN A 175 -14.94 -37.04 -0.31
N ASP A 176 -16.14 -37.62 -0.11
CA ASP A 176 -17.08 -37.33 1.00
C ASP A 176 -17.71 -35.90 0.93
N ILE A 177 -17.03 -34.95 0.29
CA ILE A 177 -17.54 -33.61 -0.05
C ILE A 177 -17.27 -33.40 -1.55
N GLN A 178 -18.29 -33.01 -2.31
CA GLN A 178 -18.13 -32.69 -3.73
C GLN A 178 -17.41 -31.33 -3.87
N THR A 179 -16.32 -31.30 -4.62
CA THR A 179 -15.51 -30.11 -4.93
C THR A 179 -15.32 -29.93 -6.43
#